data_47b5ddca90761397b973eba1d81f9d96
#
_entry.id   47b5ddca90761397b973eba1d81f9d96
#
_cell.length_a   1.000
_cell.length_b   1.000
_cell.length_c   1.000
_cell.angle_alpha   90.00
_cell.angle_beta   90.00
_cell.angle_gamma   90.00
#
_symmetry.space_group_name_H-M   'P 1'
#
loop_
_entity.id
_entity.type
_entity.pdbx_description
1 polymer ?
#
loop_
_entity_poly.entity_id
_entity_poly.type
_entity_poly.pdbx_seq_one_letter_code
_entity_poly.pdbx_strand_id
1 'polypeptide(L)'
;MPKEPRSVSMGVISAAPLHAASKKLKFATEVTTLGKTSTRKASKKSEQQVGLKTGGSQSGMVFNKGFGQHILKNPLVIAAIVEKAAIKPTDVVLEIGPGTGNLTEKLLQTAKRVIAFEVDPRMVAELNKRFQNTPLAAKLQVIRGNCLDHEFPFFDKCVANVPYAISSALVFKLLKKPTFKCAVLMFQREFALRVCAQPGSEAYCRLSVNSQLLARCSHLMKISKNSFNPPPKVESSVIRLDPKHPPPDVDFEEWDGLVKFIFNRKNKKVSSIFRTKNALQTLYEKYCSYQKMEGAKEVKSLAEFKELLESVIQNPVFEKRARVLDQEAITDLLCHFTTNGIHFV
;
A
#
# COMPACT_ATOMS: atom_id res chain seq x y z
N MET A 1 3.52 58.34 -45.77
CA MET A 1 3.68 56.89 -45.87
C MET A 1 4.63 56.46 -44.77
N PRO A 2 4.14 55.80 -43.73
CA PRO A 2 4.99 55.27 -42.63
C PRO A 2 5.44 53.88 -42.97
N LYS A 3 6.68 53.54 -42.61
CA LYS A 3 7.37 52.29 -42.84
C LYS A 3 6.85 51.19 -41.87
N GLU A 4 6.56 50.01 -42.39
CA GLU A 4 6.23 48.79 -41.63
C GLU A 4 7.43 48.27 -40.80
N PRO A 5 7.19 47.71 -39.59
CA PRO A 5 8.25 47.06 -38.84
C PRO A 5 8.46 45.61 -39.27
N ARG A 6 9.72 45.22 -39.38
CA ARG A 6 10.20 43.88 -39.71
C ARG A 6 9.78 42.86 -38.65
N SER A 7 9.19 41.75 -39.13
CA SER A 7 8.90 40.55 -38.30
C SER A 7 10.20 39.83 -37.94
N VAL A 8 10.36 39.56 -36.62
CA VAL A 8 11.41 38.73 -36.08
C VAL A 8 10.83 37.30 -35.99
N SER A 9 11.42 36.40 -36.76
CA SER A 9 11.06 34.96 -36.72
C SER A 9 11.60 34.32 -35.42
N MET A 10 10.71 33.87 -34.52
CA MET A 10 11.05 32.98 -33.43
C MET A 10 11.34 31.58 -33.99
N GLY A 11 12.59 31.13 -33.81
CA GLY A 11 13.01 29.77 -34.12
C GLY A 11 12.32 28.77 -33.16
N VAL A 12 11.55 27.86 -33.76
CA VAL A 12 10.96 26.72 -33.08
C VAL A 12 12.09 25.73 -32.79
N ILE A 13 12.43 25.56 -31.52
CA ILE A 13 13.33 24.49 -31.07
C ILE A 13 12.52 23.19 -31.07
N SER A 14 12.81 22.34 -32.03
CA SER A 14 12.27 20.97 -32.14
C SER A 14 12.78 20.13 -30.99
N ALA A 15 11.88 19.73 -30.10
CA ALA A 15 12.16 18.72 -29.09
C ALA A 15 12.18 17.34 -29.77
N ALA A 16 13.32 16.69 -29.72
CA ALA A 16 13.45 15.28 -30.15
C ALA A 16 12.65 14.35 -29.22
N PRO A 17 11.97 13.32 -29.73
CA PRO A 17 11.24 12.37 -28.91
C PRO A 17 12.23 11.45 -28.18
N LEU A 18 12.21 11.47 -26.85
CA LEU A 18 12.82 10.46 -25.99
C LEU A 18 12.11 9.12 -26.21
N HIS A 19 12.81 8.18 -26.82
CA HIS A 19 12.40 6.78 -26.90
C HIS A 19 12.44 6.17 -25.49
N ALA A 20 11.29 6.13 -24.83
CA ALA A 20 11.10 5.41 -23.58
C ALA A 20 11.03 3.91 -23.88
N ALA A 21 12.11 3.19 -23.57
CA ALA A 21 12.06 1.75 -23.46
C ALA A 21 11.16 1.38 -22.27
N SER A 22 10.01 0.80 -22.57
CA SER A 22 9.06 0.25 -21.58
C SER A 22 9.73 -0.88 -20.79
N LYS A 23 10.40 -0.55 -19.68
CA LYS A 23 10.86 -1.54 -18.69
C LYS A 23 9.67 -1.89 -17.78
N LYS A 24 9.24 -3.15 -17.85
CA LYS A 24 8.18 -3.72 -17.00
C LYS A 24 8.53 -3.53 -15.52
N LEU A 25 7.60 -2.99 -14.73
CA LEU A 25 7.70 -2.88 -13.28
C LEU A 25 8.08 -4.25 -12.66
N LYS A 26 9.31 -4.37 -12.15
CA LYS A 26 9.74 -5.49 -11.32
C LYS A 26 9.68 -5.04 -9.86
N PHE A 27 8.85 -5.72 -9.07
CA PHE A 27 8.80 -5.52 -7.61
C PHE A 27 9.58 -6.64 -6.95
N ALA A 28 10.63 -6.29 -6.21
CA ALA A 28 11.33 -7.25 -5.38
C ALA A 28 10.45 -7.70 -4.21
N THR A 29 10.28 -9.02 -4.07
CA THR A 29 9.59 -9.66 -2.97
C THR A 29 10.61 -9.97 -1.88
N GLU A 30 10.97 -8.98 -1.07
CA GLU A 30 11.65 -9.23 0.21
C GLU A 30 10.92 -8.52 1.35
N VAL A 31 10.07 -9.29 2.01
CA VAL A 31 9.56 -8.95 3.34
C VAL A 31 10.65 -9.33 4.34
N THR A 32 11.48 -8.38 4.75
CA THR A 32 12.48 -8.60 5.80
C THR A 32 11.76 -8.77 7.14
N THR A 33 11.56 -10.00 7.56
CA THR A 33 11.15 -10.37 8.92
C THR A 33 12.35 -10.19 9.86
N LEU A 34 12.34 -9.10 10.62
CA LEU A 34 13.21 -8.95 11.79
C LEU A 34 12.63 -9.79 12.95
N GLY A 35 13.01 -11.07 13.00
CA GLY A 35 12.78 -11.98 14.10
C GLY A 35 14.04 -12.16 14.93
N LYS A 36 14.11 -11.56 16.11
CA LYS A 36 15.12 -11.92 17.12
C LYS A 36 14.76 -13.28 17.70
N THR A 37 15.59 -14.27 17.43
CA THR A 37 15.59 -15.57 18.11
C THR A 37 16.05 -15.41 19.55
N SER A 38 15.16 -15.61 20.49
CA SER A 38 15.47 -15.87 21.90
C SER A 38 15.09 -17.31 22.19
N THR A 39 16.11 -18.15 22.30
CA THR A 39 16.00 -19.53 22.79
C THR A 39 15.63 -19.52 24.28
N ARG A 40 14.44 -20.01 24.64
CA ARG A 40 14.10 -20.39 26.00
C ARG A 40 13.58 -21.81 26.05
N LYS A 41 14.23 -22.58 26.96
CA LYS A 41 14.05 -23.99 27.27
C LYS A 41 12.60 -24.39 27.55
N ALA A 42 12.22 -25.53 27.01
CA ALA A 42 10.99 -26.24 27.35
C ALA A 42 11.01 -26.72 28.80
N SER A 43 9.97 -26.40 29.56
CA SER A 43 9.60 -27.11 30.78
C SER A 43 8.25 -27.78 30.60
N LYS A 44 8.24 -29.12 30.74
CA LYS A 44 7.05 -29.95 30.81
C LYS A 44 6.24 -29.58 32.05
N LYS A 45 4.92 -29.41 31.89
CA LYS A 45 3.96 -29.56 33.01
C LYS A 45 2.60 -30.03 32.47
N SER A 46 2.30 -31.26 32.86
CA SER A 46 1.07 -31.89 33.38
C SER A 46 -0.30 -31.51 32.76
N GLU A 47 -0.93 -32.56 32.25
CA GLU A 47 -2.36 -32.70 31.97
C GLU A 47 -3.19 -32.41 33.25
N GLN A 48 -4.20 -31.55 33.08
CA GLN A 48 -5.33 -31.52 34.00
C GLN A 48 -6.63 -31.67 33.22
N GLN A 49 -7.30 -32.77 33.46
CA GLN A 49 -8.69 -33.02 33.08
C GLN A 49 -9.59 -31.93 33.64
N VAL A 50 -10.42 -31.34 32.79
CA VAL A 50 -11.52 -30.48 33.25
C VAL A 50 -12.83 -31.08 32.81
N GLY A 51 -13.64 -31.38 33.80
CA GLY A 51 -14.91 -32.04 33.74
C GLY A 51 -15.96 -31.36 32.85
N LEU A 52 -16.80 -32.18 32.27
CA LEU A 52 -18.03 -31.82 31.56
C LEU A 52 -18.97 -31.05 32.53
N LYS A 53 -19.33 -29.83 32.17
CA LYS A 53 -20.57 -29.19 32.62
C LYS A 53 -21.51 -29.08 31.46
N THR A 54 -22.55 -29.87 31.46
CA THR A 54 -23.74 -29.79 30.60
C THR A 54 -24.54 -28.54 30.97
N GLY A 55 -24.85 -27.71 29.99
CA GLY A 55 -25.75 -26.57 30.20
C GLY A 55 -25.80 -25.63 29.00
N GLY A 56 -26.86 -25.67 28.19
CA GLY A 56 -27.32 -24.55 27.37
C GLY A 56 -26.67 -24.41 25.99
N SER A 57 -27.36 -24.90 24.97
CA SER A 57 -27.10 -24.68 23.55
C SER A 57 -27.08 -23.19 23.19
N GLN A 58 -25.91 -22.59 23.09
CA GLN A 58 -25.61 -21.49 22.20
C GLN A 58 -24.37 -21.90 21.41
N SER A 59 -24.55 -22.08 20.12
CA SER A 59 -23.49 -22.34 19.15
C SER A 59 -22.48 -21.19 19.15
N GLY A 60 -21.59 -21.19 20.16
CA GLY A 60 -20.53 -20.24 20.28
C GLY A 60 -19.42 -20.52 19.27
N MET A 61 -19.43 -19.85 18.14
CA MET A 61 -18.34 -19.92 17.19
C MET A 61 -17.04 -19.46 17.86
N VAL A 62 -16.08 -20.37 17.99
CA VAL A 62 -14.78 -20.06 18.60
C VAL A 62 -13.95 -19.31 17.59
N PHE A 63 -13.82 -17.98 17.79
CA PHE A 63 -12.97 -17.12 16.96
C PHE A 63 -11.49 -17.44 17.16
N ASN A 64 -10.77 -17.64 16.06
CA ASN A 64 -9.35 -17.91 16.12
C ASN A 64 -8.58 -16.58 16.28
N LYS A 65 -8.03 -16.37 17.47
CA LYS A 65 -7.20 -15.20 17.77
C LYS A 65 -5.97 -15.09 16.84
N GLY A 66 -5.48 -16.21 16.31
CA GLY A 66 -4.37 -16.25 15.36
C GLY A 66 -4.66 -15.58 14.01
N PHE A 67 -5.92 -15.53 13.58
CA PHE A 67 -6.33 -14.85 12.35
C PHE A 67 -6.80 -13.40 12.58
N GLY A 68 -6.79 -12.91 13.82
CA GLY A 68 -7.21 -11.53 14.13
C GLY A 68 -8.67 -11.25 13.74
N GLN A 69 -9.55 -12.23 13.87
CA GLN A 69 -10.94 -12.14 13.43
C GLN A 69 -11.76 -11.18 14.30
N HIS A 70 -12.20 -10.07 13.71
CA HIS A 70 -13.13 -9.10 14.28
C HIS A 70 -14.28 -8.91 13.28
N ILE A 71 -15.42 -9.56 13.56
CA ILE A 71 -16.55 -9.53 12.64
C ILE A 71 -17.34 -8.25 12.81
N LEU A 72 -17.50 -7.51 11.72
CA LEU A 72 -18.32 -6.30 11.66
C LEU A 72 -19.79 -6.70 11.80
N LYS A 73 -20.46 -6.23 12.86
CA LYS A 73 -21.86 -6.57 13.17
C LYS A 73 -22.83 -5.40 12.99
N ASN A 74 -22.35 -4.16 12.97
CA ASN A 74 -23.21 -2.99 12.89
C ASN A 74 -23.75 -2.79 11.47
N PRO A 75 -25.07 -2.94 11.24
CA PRO A 75 -25.66 -2.88 9.90
C PRO A 75 -25.58 -1.47 9.28
N LEU A 76 -25.62 -0.42 10.08
CA LEU A 76 -25.50 0.96 9.60
C LEU A 76 -24.09 1.24 9.07
N VAL A 77 -23.06 0.69 9.73
CA VAL A 77 -21.68 0.80 9.27
C VAL A 77 -21.50 0.05 7.96
N ILE A 78 -22.06 -1.17 7.85
CA ILE A 78 -22.00 -1.98 6.63
C ILE A 78 -22.69 -1.23 5.48
N ALA A 79 -23.88 -0.69 5.70
CA ALA A 79 -24.61 0.10 4.70
C ALA A 79 -23.81 1.33 4.24
N ALA A 80 -23.21 2.07 5.17
CA ALA A 80 -22.38 3.23 4.86
C ALA A 80 -21.11 2.86 4.05
N ILE A 81 -20.49 1.71 4.31
CA ILE A 81 -19.34 1.23 3.52
C ILE A 81 -19.77 0.97 2.07
N VAL A 82 -20.88 0.26 1.88
CA VAL A 82 -21.39 -0.09 0.54
C VAL A 82 -21.83 1.16 -0.23
N GLU A 83 -22.48 2.11 0.44
CA GLU A 83 -22.83 3.41 -0.12
C GLU A 83 -21.59 4.19 -0.60
N LYS A 84 -20.59 4.32 0.25
CA LYS A 84 -19.32 5.00 -0.08
C LYS A 84 -18.53 4.31 -1.19
N ALA A 85 -18.70 3.00 -1.38
CA ALA A 85 -18.12 2.27 -2.50
C ALA A 85 -18.86 2.56 -3.82
N ALA A 86 -20.07 3.12 -3.77
CA ALA A 86 -20.89 3.48 -4.93
C ALA A 86 -20.97 2.34 -5.96
N ILE A 87 -21.27 1.12 -5.49
CA ILE A 87 -21.29 -0.10 -6.30
C ILE A 87 -22.43 -0.01 -7.31
N LYS A 88 -22.14 -0.35 -8.57
CA LYS A 88 -23.12 -0.44 -9.64
C LYS A 88 -23.56 -1.91 -9.86
N PRO A 89 -24.78 -2.15 -10.36
CA PRO A 89 -25.26 -3.51 -10.67
C PRO A 89 -24.41 -4.25 -11.71
N THR A 90 -23.53 -3.55 -12.42
CA THR A 90 -22.59 -4.10 -13.41
C THR A 90 -21.23 -4.42 -12.82
N ASP A 91 -20.92 -3.95 -11.61
CA ASP A 91 -19.59 -4.09 -11.02
C ASP A 91 -19.36 -5.51 -10.48
N VAL A 92 -18.17 -6.03 -10.71
CA VAL A 92 -17.60 -7.19 -10.02
C VAL A 92 -16.82 -6.68 -8.81
N VAL A 93 -17.19 -7.16 -7.63
CA VAL A 93 -16.56 -6.70 -6.36
C VAL A 93 -15.65 -7.78 -5.81
N LEU A 94 -14.42 -7.37 -5.45
CA LEU A 94 -13.47 -8.18 -4.68
C LEU A 94 -13.66 -7.89 -3.20
N GLU A 95 -13.85 -8.93 -2.38
CA GLU A 95 -13.89 -8.86 -0.92
C GLU A 95 -12.76 -9.68 -0.32
N ILE A 96 -12.03 -9.12 0.65
CA ILE A 96 -10.95 -9.81 1.37
C ILE A 96 -11.39 -10.05 2.81
N GLY A 97 -11.40 -11.31 3.23
CA GLY A 97 -11.80 -11.70 4.58
C GLY A 97 -13.29 -11.47 4.86
N PRO A 98 -14.20 -12.09 4.11
CA PRO A 98 -15.65 -11.94 4.27
C PRO A 98 -16.14 -12.39 5.66
N GLY A 99 -15.42 -13.28 6.33
CA GLY A 99 -15.79 -13.84 7.62
C GLY A 99 -17.15 -14.54 7.56
N THR A 100 -18.11 -14.11 8.40
CA THR A 100 -19.47 -14.65 8.42
C THR A 100 -20.39 -14.12 7.31
N GLY A 101 -19.90 -13.22 6.44
CA GLY A 101 -20.65 -12.74 5.28
C GLY A 101 -21.58 -11.55 5.52
N ASN A 102 -21.41 -10.81 6.61
CA ASN A 102 -22.27 -9.64 6.88
C ASN A 102 -22.11 -8.52 5.84
N LEU A 103 -20.88 -8.23 5.44
CA LEU A 103 -20.58 -7.28 4.38
C LEU A 103 -20.90 -7.91 3.01
N THR A 104 -20.52 -9.17 2.81
CA THR A 104 -20.77 -9.96 1.59
C THR A 104 -22.23 -9.90 1.16
N GLU A 105 -23.17 -10.09 2.09
CA GLU A 105 -24.61 -10.05 1.80
C GLU A 105 -25.03 -8.72 1.19
N LYS A 106 -24.59 -7.61 1.75
CA LYS A 106 -24.90 -6.26 1.23
C LYS A 106 -24.25 -6.01 -0.13
N LEU A 107 -23.03 -6.52 -0.33
CA LEU A 107 -22.34 -6.44 -1.62
C LEU A 107 -23.12 -7.23 -2.69
N LEU A 108 -23.57 -8.45 -2.39
CA LEU A 108 -24.33 -9.32 -3.31
C LEU A 108 -25.68 -8.73 -3.70
N GLN A 109 -26.32 -7.95 -2.82
CA GLN A 109 -27.58 -7.26 -3.12
C GLN A 109 -27.43 -6.20 -4.21
N THR A 110 -26.24 -5.59 -4.33
CA THR A 110 -26.00 -4.46 -5.24
C THR A 110 -25.15 -4.85 -6.46
N ALA A 111 -24.10 -5.65 -6.24
CA ALA A 111 -23.13 -5.98 -7.28
C ALA A 111 -23.65 -7.00 -8.31
N LYS A 112 -23.01 -7.04 -9.48
CA LYS A 112 -23.18 -8.12 -10.45
C LYS A 112 -22.67 -9.45 -9.88
N ARG A 113 -21.51 -9.43 -9.24
CA ARG A 113 -20.82 -10.60 -8.67
C ARG A 113 -19.90 -10.16 -7.53
N VAL A 114 -19.74 -11.02 -6.54
CA VAL A 114 -18.73 -10.86 -5.48
C VAL A 114 -17.73 -12.03 -5.54
N ILE A 115 -16.45 -11.72 -5.56
CA ILE A 115 -15.35 -12.67 -5.45
C ILE A 115 -14.74 -12.46 -4.07
N ALA A 116 -14.82 -13.45 -3.20
CA ALA A 116 -14.42 -13.37 -1.81
C ALA A 116 -13.22 -14.28 -1.51
N PHE A 117 -12.12 -13.72 -1.00
CA PHE A 117 -10.97 -14.51 -0.53
C PHE A 117 -11.06 -14.73 0.97
N GLU A 118 -11.06 -16.01 1.40
CA GLU A 118 -11.09 -16.39 2.81
C GLU A 118 -10.07 -17.50 3.11
N VAL A 119 -9.27 -17.28 4.14
CA VAL A 119 -8.21 -18.22 4.54
C VAL A 119 -8.72 -19.29 5.51
N ASP A 120 -9.71 -18.95 6.34
CA ASP A 120 -10.27 -19.86 7.35
C ASP A 120 -11.33 -20.79 6.73
N PRO A 121 -11.07 -22.11 6.66
CA PRO A 121 -12.02 -23.06 6.07
C PRO A 121 -13.38 -23.09 6.79
N ARG A 122 -13.43 -22.74 8.08
CA ARG A 122 -14.68 -22.69 8.85
C ARG A 122 -15.55 -21.51 8.39
N MET A 123 -14.92 -20.36 8.08
CA MET A 123 -15.61 -19.19 7.53
C MET A 123 -16.10 -19.47 6.10
N VAL A 124 -15.30 -20.18 5.29
CA VAL A 124 -15.74 -20.65 3.95
C VAL A 124 -16.97 -21.55 4.05
N ALA A 125 -16.98 -22.51 4.99
CA ALA A 125 -18.13 -23.38 5.20
C ALA A 125 -19.37 -22.58 5.67
N GLU A 126 -19.19 -21.61 6.57
CA GLU A 126 -20.27 -20.74 7.06
C GLU A 126 -20.85 -19.85 5.95
N LEU A 127 -20.01 -19.26 5.10
CA LEU A 127 -20.45 -18.52 3.93
C LEU A 127 -21.28 -19.38 2.98
N ASN A 128 -20.78 -20.55 2.64
CA ASN A 128 -21.49 -21.49 1.78
C ASN A 128 -22.84 -21.85 2.38
N LYS A 129 -22.90 -22.23 3.67
CA LYS A 129 -24.13 -22.53 4.38
C LYS A 129 -25.12 -21.36 4.37
N ARG A 130 -24.63 -20.13 4.58
CA ARG A 130 -25.47 -18.92 4.61
C ARG A 130 -26.14 -18.62 3.28
N PHE A 131 -25.43 -18.84 2.16
CA PHE A 131 -25.90 -18.41 0.84
C PHE A 131 -26.40 -19.53 -0.08
N GLN A 132 -26.06 -20.83 0.18
CA GLN A 132 -26.34 -21.97 -0.72
C GLN A 132 -27.78 -22.11 -1.23
N ASN A 133 -28.76 -21.72 -0.44
CA ASN A 133 -30.19 -21.84 -0.78
C ASN A 133 -30.85 -20.46 -1.04
N THR A 134 -30.05 -19.47 -1.41
CA THR A 134 -30.54 -18.12 -1.69
C THR A 134 -30.30 -17.73 -3.14
N PRO A 135 -31.08 -16.80 -3.71
CA PRO A 135 -30.82 -16.25 -5.06
C PRO A 135 -29.44 -15.58 -5.18
N LEU A 136 -28.81 -15.24 -4.05
CA LEU A 136 -27.49 -14.58 -4.01
C LEU A 136 -26.34 -15.56 -4.26
N ALA A 137 -26.56 -16.88 -4.07
CA ALA A 137 -25.53 -17.91 -4.27
C ALA A 137 -24.90 -17.85 -5.67
N ALA A 138 -25.70 -17.64 -6.70
CA ALA A 138 -25.23 -17.55 -8.09
C ALA A 138 -24.29 -16.36 -8.36
N LYS A 139 -24.31 -15.35 -7.50
CA LYS A 139 -23.45 -14.17 -7.61
C LYS A 139 -22.19 -14.25 -6.77
N LEU A 140 -22.05 -15.24 -5.87
CA LEU A 140 -20.91 -15.39 -4.96
C LEU A 140 -19.92 -16.41 -5.47
N GLN A 141 -18.65 -16.00 -5.54
CA GLN A 141 -17.52 -16.93 -5.72
C GLN A 141 -16.61 -16.82 -4.50
N VAL A 142 -16.47 -17.92 -3.76
CA VAL A 142 -15.52 -17.99 -2.64
C VAL A 142 -14.24 -18.69 -3.10
N ILE A 143 -13.11 -18.02 -2.89
CA ILE A 143 -11.78 -18.56 -3.14
C ILE A 143 -11.13 -18.80 -1.77
N ARG A 144 -10.89 -20.08 -1.44
CA ARG A 144 -10.19 -20.42 -0.21
C ARG A 144 -8.68 -20.23 -0.40
N GLY A 145 -8.07 -19.40 0.43
CA GLY A 145 -6.62 -19.17 0.42
C GLY A 145 -6.24 -17.80 0.94
N ASN A 146 -4.93 -17.62 1.11
CA ASN A 146 -4.38 -16.31 1.45
C ASN A 146 -4.37 -15.43 0.20
N CYS A 147 -5.08 -14.33 0.24
CA CYS A 147 -5.20 -13.40 -0.88
C CYS A 147 -3.86 -12.80 -1.34
N LEU A 148 -2.81 -12.87 -0.52
CA LEU A 148 -1.48 -12.39 -0.88
C LEU A 148 -0.74 -13.34 -1.81
N ASP A 149 -1.06 -14.63 -1.77
CA ASP A 149 -0.37 -15.69 -2.52
C ASP A 149 -1.01 -15.96 -3.89
N HIS A 150 -2.21 -15.41 -4.16
CA HIS A 150 -2.95 -15.60 -5.39
C HIS A 150 -2.97 -14.33 -6.24
N GLU A 151 -2.85 -14.44 -7.56
CA GLU A 151 -3.19 -13.33 -8.46
C GLU A 151 -4.69 -13.03 -8.34
N PHE A 152 -5.05 -11.74 -8.30
CA PHE A 152 -6.46 -11.35 -8.26
C PHE A 152 -7.09 -11.54 -9.63
N PRO A 153 -8.28 -12.18 -9.72
CA PRO A 153 -9.07 -12.16 -10.94
C PRO A 153 -9.52 -10.72 -11.25
N PHE A 154 -10.08 -10.50 -12.42
CA PHE A 154 -10.63 -9.19 -12.76
C PHE A 154 -11.73 -8.79 -11.76
N PHE A 155 -11.66 -7.56 -11.30
CA PHE A 155 -12.70 -6.90 -10.49
C PHE A 155 -12.73 -5.39 -10.77
N ASP A 156 -13.91 -4.79 -10.57
CA ASP A 156 -14.10 -3.35 -10.72
C ASP A 156 -13.80 -2.57 -9.44
N LYS A 157 -14.15 -3.13 -8.29
CA LYS A 157 -13.98 -2.50 -6.98
C LYS A 157 -13.55 -3.51 -5.92
N CYS A 158 -12.73 -3.06 -4.98
CA CYS A 158 -12.40 -3.85 -3.80
C CYS A 158 -13.09 -3.25 -2.58
N VAL A 159 -13.88 -4.04 -1.85
CA VAL A 159 -14.55 -3.57 -0.61
C VAL A 159 -14.34 -4.61 0.47
N ALA A 160 -13.67 -4.23 1.57
CA ALA A 160 -13.27 -5.22 2.57
C ALA A 160 -13.12 -4.65 3.99
N ASN A 161 -13.45 -5.48 4.98
CA ASN A 161 -12.97 -5.36 6.34
C ASN A 161 -11.66 -6.15 6.45
N VAL A 162 -10.54 -5.49 6.21
CA VAL A 162 -9.24 -6.14 6.03
C VAL A 162 -8.68 -6.68 7.35
N PRO A 163 -8.24 -7.95 7.41
CA PRO A 163 -7.48 -8.45 8.55
C PRO A 163 -6.23 -7.59 8.78
N TYR A 164 -6.06 -7.06 9.99
CA TYR A 164 -5.04 -6.03 10.27
C TYR A 164 -3.61 -6.47 9.95
N ALA A 165 -3.32 -7.76 10.11
CA ALA A 165 -1.98 -8.32 9.89
C ALA A 165 -1.48 -8.16 8.43
N ILE A 166 -2.40 -8.09 7.46
CA ILE A 166 -2.06 -8.01 6.03
C ILE A 166 -2.25 -6.62 5.43
N SER A 167 -2.59 -5.61 6.23
CA SER A 167 -2.99 -4.27 5.75
C SER A 167 -1.99 -3.65 4.77
N SER A 168 -0.71 -3.62 5.12
CA SER A 168 0.32 -3.01 4.26
C SER A 168 0.55 -3.81 2.97
N ALA A 169 0.69 -5.13 3.09
CA ALA A 169 0.92 -6.01 1.96
C ALA A 169 -0.24 -5.96 0.96
N LEU A 170 -1.50 -5.91 1.46
CA LEU A 170 -2.69 -5.82 0.61
C LEU A 170 -2.76 -4.48 -0.14
N VAL A 171 -2.49 -3.35 0.52
CA VAL A 171 -2.49 -2.03 -0.14
C VAL A 171 -1.51 -2.02 -1.30
N PHE A 172 -0.26 -2.46 -1.09
CA PHE A 172 0.74 -2.48 -2.16
C PHE A 172 0.43 -3.53 -3.23
N LYS A 173 -0.13 -4.69 -2.88
CA LYS A 173 -0.57 -5.69 -3.86
C LYS A 173 -1.66 -5.14 -4.78
N LEU A 174 -2.65 -4.44 -4.24
CA LEU A 174 -3.70 -3.78 -5.03
C LEU A 174 -3.13 -2.69 -5.94
N LEU A 175 -2.21 -1.88 -5.44
CA LEU A 175 -1.65 -0.75 -6.18
C LEU A 175 -0.54 -1.13 -7.18
N LYS A 176 0.01 -2.34 -7.09
CA LYS A 176 1.05 -2.83 -8.02
C LYS A 176 0.56 -2.93 -9.47
N LYS A 177 -0.69 -3.37 -9.67
CA LYS A 177 -1.34 -3.49 -10.98
C LYS A 177 -2.79 -3.00 -10.86
N PRO A 178 -3.00 -1.68 -10.79
CA PRO A 178 -4.31 -1.12 -10.49
C PRO A 178 -5.23 -1.16 -11.72
N THR A 179 -5.89 -2.29 -11.94
CA THR A 179 -6.89 -2.45 -13.02
C THR A 179 -8.31 -2.16 -12.54
N PHE A 180 -8.49 -1.74 -11.30
CA PHE A 180 -9.77 -1.50 -10.64
C PHE A 180 -10.11 0.00 -10.56
N LYS A 181 -11.39 0.32 -10.37
CA LYS A 181 -11.89 1.71 -10.29
C LYS A 181 -11.61 2.36 -8.94
N CYS A 182 -11.88 1.64 -7.85
CA CYS A 182 -11.57 2.10 -6.49
C CYS A 182 -11.53 0.93 -5.51
N ALA A 183 -10.87 1.15 -4.35
CA ALA A 183 -10.94 0.26 -3.20
C ALA A 183 -11.45 1.01 -1.97
N VAL A 184 -12.46 0.46 -1.27
CA VAL A 184 -12.99 0.97 0.00
C VAL A 184 -12.67 -0.04 1.09
N LEU A 185 -11.69 0.29 1.91
CA LEU A 185 -11.05 -0.65 2.80
C LEU A 185 -11.09 -0.16 4.24
N MET A 186 -11.42 -1.07 5.16
CA MET A 186 -11.38 -0.79 6.59
C MET A 186 -10.12 -1.36 7.21
N PHE A 187 -9.41 -0.51 7.95
CA PHE A 187 -8.15 -0.81 8.64
C PHE A 187 -8.18 -0.33 10.09
N GLN A 188 -7.16 -0.67 10.87
CA GLN A 188 -6.89 0.03 12.14
C GLN A 188 -6.77 1.53 11.88
N ARG A 189 -7.32 2.35 12.79
CA ARG A 189 -7.37 3.81 12.63
C ARG A 189 -5.99 4.43 12.39
N GLU A 190 -4.98 4.01 13.14
CA GLU A 190 -3.62 4.52 12.97
C GLU A 190 -3.07 4.23 11.57
N PHE A 191 -3.23 2.99 11.08
CA PHE A 191 -2.78 2.61 9.73
C PHE A 191 -3.50 3.44 8.66
N ALA A 192 -4.81 3.56 8.76
CA ALA A 192 -5.63 4.35 7.82
C ALA A 192 -5.20 5.83 7.78
N LEU A 193 -4.96 6.44 8.95
CA LEU A 193 -4.47 7.81 9.04
C LEU A 193 -3.08 7.97 8.44
N ARG A 194 -2.19 6.99 8.59
CA ARG A 194 -0.87 7.00 7.95
C ARG A 194 -0.95 6.90 6.43
N VAL A 195 -1.83 6.07 5.88
CA VAL A 195 -2.04 5.99 4.41
C VAL A 195 -2.50 7.33 3.84
N CYS A 196 -3.43 8.01 4.53
CA CYS A 196 -4.04 9.26 4.08
C CYS A 196 -3.32 10.54 4.59
N ALA A 197 -2.19 10.39 5.29
CA ALA A 197 -1.48 11.51 5.90
C ALA A 197 -0.93 12.48 4.87
N GLN A 198 -1.10 13.78 5.12
CA GLN A 198 -0.60 14.85 4.26
C GLN A 198 0.83 15.25 4.64
N PRO A 199 1.61 15.79 3.69
CA PRO A 199 2.92 16.37 3.98
C PRO A 199 2.86 17.34 5.16
N GLY A 200 3.87 17.30 6.03
CA GLY A 200 3.93 18.12 7.25
C GLY A 200 3.24 17.53 8.47
N SER A 201 2.28 16.64 8.31
CA SER A 201 1.60 15.99 9.44
C SER A 201 2.51 15.01 10.18
N GLU A 202 2.21 14.73 11.45
CA GLU A 202 2.97 13.77 12.27
C GLU A 202 2.90 12.35 11.71
N ALA A 203 1.74 11.95 11.19
CA ALA A 203 1.48 10.63 10.65
C ALA A 203 2.15 10.39 9.30
N TYR A 204 2.60 11.46 8.60
CA TYR A 204 3.22 11.36 7.27
C TYR A 204 4.50 10.54 7.30
N CYS A 205 4.60 9.53 6.45
CA CYS A 205 5.69 8.55 6.45
C CYS A 205 5.81 7.86 5.09
N ARG A 206 6.78 6.95 4.94
CA ARG A 206 6.99 6.16 3.72
C ARG A 206 5.71 5.49 3.20
N LEU A 207 4.85 4.95 4.08
CA LEU A 207 3.57 4.37 3.68
C LEU A 207 2.67 5.41 2.99
N SER A 208 2.59 6.63 3.53
CA SER A 208 1.82 7.73 2.93
C SER A 208 2.34 8.06 1.53
N VAL A 209 3.65 8.27 1.43
CA VAL A 209 4.33 8.67 0.19
C VAL A 209 4.12 7.64 -0.91
N ASN A 210 4.42 6.37 -0.63
CA ASN A 210 4.34 5.30 -1.61
C ASN A 210 2.90 4.99 -2.03
N SER A 211 1.93 5.00 -1.10
CA SER A 211 0.52 4.78 -1.45
C SER A 211 -0.03 5.94 -2.28
N GLN A 212 0.30 7.18 -1.92
CA GLN A 212 -0.20 8.37 -2.61
C GLN A 212 0.51 8.64 -3.93
N LEU A 213 1.69 8.07 -4.18
CA LEU A 213 2.27 8.04 -5.52
C LEU A 213 1.31 7.34 -6.50
N LEU A 214 0.78 6.19 -6.12
CA LEU A 214 0.03 5.28 -6.99
C LEU A 214 -1.49 5.53 -6.99
N ALA A 215 -2.04 6.13 -5.91
CA ALA A 215 -3.47 6.36 -5.75
C ALA A 215 -3.78 7.64 -4.99
N ARG A 216 -4.96 8.22 -5.23
CA ARG A 216 -5.54 9.20 -4.32
C ARG A 216 -6.12 8.47 -3.11
N CYS A 217 -5.63 8.81 -1.91
CA CYS A 217 -6.01 8.18 -0.66
C CYS A 217 -6.90 9.13 0.15
N SER A 218 -8.14 8.73 0.46
CA SER A 218 -9.10 9.55 1.18
C SER A 218 -9.62 8.83 2.43
N HIS A 219 -9.59 9.49 3.58
CA HIS A 219 -10.23 9.00 4.79
C HIS A 219 -11.74 9.25 4.71
N LEU A 220 -12.55 8.20 4.84
CA LEU A 220 -14.01 8.30 4.68
C LEU A 220 -14.74 8.44 6.01
N MET A 221 -14.44 7.56 6.96
CA MET A 221 -15.12 7.56 8.26
C MET A 221 -14.35 6.77 9.32
N LYS A 222 -14.57 7.16 10.59
CA LYS A 222 -14.10 6.46 11.79
C LYS A 222 -15.13 5.43 12.23
N ILE A 223 -14.69 4.25 12.68
CA ILE A 223 -15.54 3.15 13.13
C ILE A 223 -15.20 2.81 14.58
N SER A 224 -16.22 2.83 15.44
CA SER A 224 -16.07 2.44 16.85
C SER A 224 -15.79 0.95 16.96
N LYS A 225 -14.93 0.58 17.90
CA LYS A 225 -14.65 -0.83 18.26
C LYS A 225 -15.90 -1.63 18.63
N ASN A 226 -16.94 -0.95 19.13
CA ASN A 226 -18.21 -1.58 19.51
C ASN A 226 -19.03 -2.09 18.31
N SER A 227 -18.65 -1.70 17.08
CA SER A 227 -19.26 -2.19 15.84
C SER A 227 -18.85 -3.62 15.47
N PHE A 228 -17.95 -4.24 16.26
CA PHE A 228 -17.39 -5.58 15.99
C PHE A 228 -17.73 -6.59 17.08
N ASN A 229 -17.64 -7.87 16.74
CA ASN A 229 -17.71 -8.99 17.68
C ASN A 229 -16.65 -10.05 17.33
N PRO A 230 -15.68 -10.34 18.21
CA PRO A 230 -15.32 -9.56 19.40
C PRO A 230 -14.80 -8.16 19.04
N PRO A 231 -14.92 -7.17 19.96
CA PRO A 231 -14.39 -5.83 19.67
C PRO A 231 -12.84 -5.85 19.58
N PRO A 232 -12.24 -5.12 18.61
CA PRO A 232 -10.79 -4.97 18.54
C PRO A 232 -10.28 -4.09 19.68
N LYS A 233 -8.95 -4.16 19.93
CA LYS A 233 -8.31 -3.32 20.95
C LYS A 233 -8.35 -1.83 20.60
N VAL A 234 -8.31 -1.51 19.32
CA VAL A 234 -8.24 -0.14 18.75
C VAL A 234 -9.42 0.13 17.84
N GLU A 235 -9.69 1.41 17.59
CA GLU A 235 -10.69 1.85 16.63
C GLU A 235 -10.25 1.53 15.19
N SER A 236 -11.21 1.49 14.29
CA SER A 236 -10.98 1.31 12.85
C SER A 236 -11.31 2.59 12.09
N SER A 237 -10.87 2.66 10.86
CA SER A 237 -11.26 3.68 9.89
C SER A 237 -11.40 3.07 8.51
N VAL A 238 -12.33 3.61 7.75
CA VAL A 238 -12.53 3.28 6.33
C VAL A 238 -11.82 4.33 5.49
N ILE A 239 -11.04 3.87 4.54
CA ILE A 239 -10.39 4.72 3.54
C ILE A 239 -10.83 4.32 2.15
N ARG A 240 -10.67 5.24 1.21
CA ARG A 240 -10.85 5.01 -0.22
C ARG A 240 -9.53 5.21 -0.93
N LEU A 241 -9.20 4.28 -1.80
CA LEU A 241 -8.06 4.34 -2.71
C LEU A 241 -8.61 4.42 -4.14
N ASP A 242 -8.33 5.52 -4.82
CA ASP A 242 -8.63 5.70 -6.25
C ASP A 242 -7.29 5.67 -7.01
N PRO A 243 -6.98 4.59 -7.76
CA PRO A 243 -5.76 4.52 -8.54
C PRO A 243 -5.61 5.71 -9.48
N LYS A 244 -4.38 6.20 -9.67
CA LYS A 244 -4.10 7.26 -10.63
C LYS A 244 -4.06 6.68 -12.05
N HIS A 245 -4.74 7.34 -12.97
CA HIS A 245 -4.72 7.03 -14.40
C HIS A 245 -4.47 8.32 -15.20
N PRO A 246 -3.42 8.38 -16.02
CA PRO A 246 -2.36 7.37 -16.18
C PRO A 246 -1.56 7.16 -14.89
N PRO A 247 -0.90 6.00 -14.71
CA PRO A 247 0.03 5.79 -13.60
C PRO A 247 1.19 6.79 -13.71
N PRO A 248 1.81 7.18 -12.59
CA PRO A 248 2.96 8.08 -12.61
C PRO A 248 4.11 7.44 -13.42
N ASP A 249 4.77 8.27 -14.23
CA ASP A 249 5.96 7.87 -15.01
C ASP A 249 7.22 7.96 -14.13
N VAL A 250 7.29 7.05 -13.17
CA VAL A 250 8.39 6.98 -12.20
C VAL A 250 8.76 5.51 -12.00
N ASP A 251 10.05 5.19 -12.05
CA ASP A 251 10.52 3.87 -11.62
C ASP A 251 10.26 3.72 -10.12
N PHE A 252 9.41 2.74 -9.77
CA PHE A 252 9.00 2.56 -8.37
C PHE A 252 10.12 2.03 -7.48
N GLU A 253 11.09 1.29 -8.01
CA GLU A 253 12.23 0.76 -7.25
C GLU A 253 13.17 1.91 -6.87
N GLU A 254 13.47 2.79 -7.83
CA GLU A 254 14.21 4.04 -7.59
C GLU A 254 13.52 4.96 -6.58
N TRP A 255 12.22 5.16 -6.78
CA TRP A 255 11.39 5.96 -5.88
C TRP A 255 11.39 5.42 -4.46
N ASP A 256 11.09 4.12 -4.27
CA ASP A 256 11.04 3.51 -2.94
C ASP A 256 12.41 3.49 -2.28
N GLY A 257 13.48 3.30 -3.06
CA GLY A 257 14.85 3.42 -2.62
C GLY A 257 15.16 4.81 -2.05
N LEU A 258 14.87 5.89 -2.80
CA LEU A 258 15.03 7.26 -2.32
C LEU A 258 14.18 7.52 -1.07
N VAL A 259 12.88 7.17 -1.12
CA VAL A 259 11.94 7.38 -0.01
C VAL A 259 12.41 6.64 1.26
N LYS A 260 12.95 5.44 1.13
CA LYS A 260 13.55 4.70 2.24
C LYS A 260 14.71 5.46 2.90
N PHE A 261 15.58 6.07 2.09
CA PHE A 261 16.68 6.89 2.60
C PHE A 261 16.17 8.10 3.38
N ILE A 262 15.33 8.92 2.78
CA ILE A 262 14.93 10.21 3.36
C ILE A 262 13.95 10.05 4.54
N PHE A 263 13.08 9.05 4.54
CA PHE A 263 12.12 8.82 5.62
C PHE A 263 12.68 8.02 6.80
N ASN A 264 13.88 7.44 6.70
CA ASN A 264 14.55 6.84 7.86
C ASN A 264 14.78 7.89 8.98
N ARG A 265 15.03 9.15 8.60
CA ARG A 265 15.22 10.29 9.51
C ARG A 265 14.35 11.47 9.09
N LYS A 266 13.03 11.27 8.93
CA LYS A 266 12.09 12.22 8.31
C LYS A 266 12.07 13.64 8.89
N ASN A 267 12.59 13.83 10.11
CA ASN A 267 12.65 15.13 10.80
C ASN A 267 13.97 15.88 10.55
N LYS A 268 14.93 15.29 9.86
CA LYS A 268 16.19 15.94 9.45
C LYS A 268 16.05 16.54 8.06
N LYS A 269 16.89 17.54 7.75
CA LYS A 269 17.05 18.07 6.38
C LYS A 269 17.56 16.94 5.47
N VAL A 270 17.07 16.88 4.24
CA VAL A 270 17.46 15.85 3.27
C VAL A 270 18.96 15.89 3.02
N SER A 271 19.56 17.08 2.82
CA SER A 271 21.01 17.25 2.67
C SER A 271 21.81 16.61 3.82
N SER A 272 21.36 16.80 5.07
CA SER A 272 22.04 16.25 6.24
C SER A 272 21.95 14.72 6.34
N ILE A 273 20.93 14.09 5.73
CA ILE A 273 20.80 12.63 5.70
C ILE A 273 21.89 12.05 4.79
N PHE A 274 22.06 12.63 3.62
CA PHE A 274 23.04 12.16 2.62
C PHE A 274 24.50 12.43 3.01
N ARG A 275 24.78 13.41 3.86
CA ARG A 275 26.11 13.69 4.43
C ARG A 275 26.55 12.71 5.50
N THR A 276 25.69 11.77 5.94
CA THR A 276 26.11 10.77 6.93
C THR A 276 27.02 9.71 6.30
N LYS A 277 28.03 9.27 7.05
CA LYS A 277 29.02 8.25 6.58
C LYS A 277 28.33 6.99 6.02
N ASN A 278 27.30 6.49 6.73
CA ASN A 278 26.57 5.30 6.29
C ASN A 278 25.78 5.53 4.99
N ALA A 279 25.11 6.68 4.83
CA ALA A 279 24.39 6.99 3.61
C ALA A 279 25.33 7.14 2.42
N LEU A 280 26.44 7.86 2.60
CA LEU A 280 27.47 8.03 1.58
C LEU A 280 28.03 6.66 1.12
N GLN A 281 28.38 5.79 2.06
CA GLN A 281 28.93 4.47 1.76
C GLN A 281 27.89 3.61 1.00
N THR A 282 26.65 3.56 1.48
CA THR A 282 25.57 2.77 0.83
C THR A 282 25.26 3.28 -0.57
N LEU A 283 25.22 4.61 -0.77
CA LEU A 283 24.99 5.19 -2.09
C LEU A 283 26.15 4.95 -3.03
N TYR A 284 27.39 5.02 -2.54
CA TYR A 284 28.57 4.73 -3.34
C TYR A 284 28.59 3.28 -3.82
N GLU A 285 28.26 2.32 -2.95
CA GLU A 285 28.13 0.91 -3.33
C GLU A 285 27.10 0.70 -4.43
N LYS A 286 25.91 1.35 -4.32
CA LYS A 286 24.88 1.33 -5.36
C LYS A 286 25.36 1.99 -6.65
N TYR A 287 26.01 3.14 -6.55
CA TYR A 287 26.60 3.85 -7.69
C TYR A 287 27.59 2.95 -8.43
N CYS A 288 28.53 2.32 -7.72
CA CYS A 288 29.50 1.39 -8.34
C CYS A 288 28.81 0.21 -9.01
N SER A 289 27.76 -0.35 -8.38
CA SER A 289 26.99 -1.46 -8.94
C SER A 289 26.27 -1.05 -10.21
N TYR A 290 25.62 0.11 -10.21
CA TYR A 290 24.90 0.64 -11.36
C TYR A 290 25.87 0.95 -12.53
N GLN A 291 26.99 1.63 -12.28
CA GLN A 291 28.00 1.94 -13.30
C GLN A 291 28.55 0.68 -13.96
N LYS A 292 28.78 -0.40 -13.19
CA LYS A 292 29.21 -1.70 -13.73
C LYS A 292 28.13 -2.33 -14.61
N MET A 293 26.88 -2.22 -14.23
CA MET A 293 25.74 -2.75 -15.04
C MET A 293 25.59 -2.00 -16.37
N GLU A 294 25.84 -0.70 -16.38
CA GLU A 294 25.83 0.14 -17.59
C GLU A 294 27.11 -0.01 -18.42
N GLY A 295 28.07 -0.83 -18.00
CA GLY A 295 29.31 -1.11 -18.74
C GLY A 295 30.32 0.03 -18.68
N ALA A 296 30.29 0.88 -17.68
CA ALA A 296 31.26 1.95 -17.49
C ALA A 296 32.69 1.38 -17.34
N LYS A 297 33.63 1.90 -18.15
CA LYS A 297 35.05 1.47 -18.11
C LYS A 297 35.76 1.93 -16.85
N GLU A 298 35.35 3.09 -16.34
CA GLU A 298 35.89 3.68 -15.12
C GLU A 298 34.79 4.11 -14.19
N VAL A 299 34.94 3.86 -12.91
CA VAL A 299 34.01 4.26 -11.84
C VAL A 299 34.73 5.28 -10.96
N LYS A 300 34.06 6.39 -10.66
CA LYS A 300 34.58 7.43 -9.78
C LYS A 300 35.02 6.84 -8.44
N SER A 301 36.12 7.32 -7.89
CA SER A 301 36.55 7.03 -6.53
C SER A 301 35.54 7.55 -5.50
N LEU A 302 35.63 7.07 -4.27
CA LEU A 302 34.74 7.54 -3.19
C LEU A 302 34.88 9.07 -2.95
N ALA A 303 36.08 9.62 -3.15
CA ALA A 303 36.33 11.04 -2.99
C ALA A 303 35.60 11.87 -4.08
N GLU A 304 35.79 11.49 -5.34
CA GLU A 304 35.08 12.13 -6.48
C GLU A 304 33.55 11.94 -6.41
N PHE A 305 33.09 10.78 -5.97
CA PHE A 305 31.66 10.55 -5.74
C PHE A 305 31.12 11.45 -4.63
N LYS A 306 31.88 11.67 -3.56
CA LYS A 306 31.49 12.60 -2.49
C LYS A 306 31.36 14.04 -2.99
N GLU A 307 32.29 14.49 -3.85
CA GLU A 307 32.22 15.82 -4.47
C GLU A 307 30.99 15.94 -5.39
N LEU A 308 30.72 14.92 -6.20
CA LEU A 308 29.50 14.84 -7.01
C LEU A 308 28.24 14.91 -6.15
N LEU A 309 28.15 14.11 -5.08
CA LEU A 309 27.03 14.11 -4.17
C LEU A 309 26.83 15.49 -3.50
N GLU A 310 27.93 16.14 -3.04
CA GLU A 310 27.86 17.47 -2.45
C GLU A 310 27.35 18.51 -3.48
N SER A 311 27.72 18.42 -4.75
CA SER A 311 27.18 19.32 -5.80
C SER A 311 25.69 19.11 -6.02
N VAL A 312 25.21 17.86 -6.02
CA VAL A 312 23.78 17.53 -6.20
C VAL A 312 22.95 18.06 -5.04
N ILE A 313 23.40 17.89 -3.81
CA ILE A 313 22.65 18.27 -2.60
C ILE A 313 22.70 19.77 -2.26
N GLN A 314 23.38 20.60 -3.05
CA GLN A 314 23.35 22.07 -2.92
C GLN A 314 22.00 22.68 -3.37
N ASN A 315 21.21 21.95 -4.14
CA ASN A 315 19.90 22.45 -4.58
C ASN A 315 19.00 22.74 -3.35
N PRO A 316 18.29 23.89 -3.32
CA PRO A 316 17.46 24.31 -2.18
C PRO A 316 16.40 23.30 -1.72
N VAL A 317 15.94 22.41 -2.59
CA VAL A 317 14.96 21.37 -2.24
C VAL A 317 15.49 20.43 -1.16
N PHE A 318 16.82 20.18 -1.12
CA PHE A 318 17.48 19.34 -0.13
C PHE A 318 17.56 19.97 1.28
N GLU A 319 17.34 21.26 1.42
CA GLU A 319 17.30 21.95 2.71
C GLU A 319 15.96 21.72 3.46
N LYS A 320 14.94 21.23 2.76
CA LYS A 320 13.68 20.83 3.38
C LYS A 320 13.83 19.53 4.17
N ARG A 321 12.94 19.31 5.14
CA ARG A 321 12.86 18.02 5.86
C ARG A 321 11.99 17.05 5.08
N ALA A 322 12.32 15.75 5.05
CA ALA A 322 11.53 14.75 4.32
C ALA A 322 10.03 14.77 4.69
N ARG A 323 9.70 15.01 5.96
CA ARG A 323 8.30 15.04 6.42
C ARG A 323 7.43 16.12 5.77
N VAL A 324 8.00 17.17 5.17
CA VAL A 324 7.24 18.26 4.54
C VAL A 324 7.26 18.22 3.02
N LEU A 325 7.98 17.24 2.43
CA LEU A 325 8.04 17.09 0.99
C LEU A 325 6.74 16.43 0.49
N ASP A 326 6.17 17.03 -0.54
CA ASP A 326 5.08 16.44 -1.32
C ASP A 326 5.60 15.51 -2.43
N GLN A 327 4.69 14.98 -3.24
CA GLN A 327 5.05 14.05 -4.32
C GLN A 327 5.94 14.71 -5.37
N GLU A 328 5.65 15.96 -5.72
CA GLU A 328 6.38 16.73 -6.72
C GLU A 328 7.83 16.99 -6.27
N ALA A 329 8.00 17.49 -5.06
CA ALA A 329 9.33 17.71 -4.49
C ALA A 329 10.18 16.44 -4.36
N ILE A 330 9.54 15.27 -4.08
CA ILE A 330 10.27 13.99 -4.04
C ILE A 330 10.64 13.53 -5.46
N THR A 331 9.76 13.76 -6.44
CA THR A 331 10.07 13.49 -7.86
C THR A 331 11.25 14.35 -8.32
N ASP A 332 11.27 15.63 -7.98
CA ASP A 332 12.38 16.54 -8.29
C ASP A 332 13.69 16.05 -7.67
N LEU A 333 13.64 15.60 -6.40
CA LEU A 333 14.82 15.00 -5.76
C LEU A 333 15.32 13.78 -6.53
N LEU A 334 14.40 12.89 -6.93
CA LEU A 334 14.77 11.69 -7.69
C LEU A 334 15.41 12.07 -9.03
N CYS A 335 14.80 13.02 -9.76
CA CYS A 335 15.34 13.50 -11.02
C CYS A 335 16.75 14.10 -10.85
N HIS A 336 16.98 14.92 -9.81
CA HIS A 336 18.30 15.46 -9.54
C HIS A 336 19.37 14.37 -9.33
N PHE A 337 19.03 13.30 -8.62
CA PHE A 337 19.96 12.18 -8.41
C PHE A 337 20.19 11.41 -9.71
N THR A 338 19.14 10.97 -10.39
CA THR A 338 19.25 10.13 -11.59
C THR A 338 19.92 10.85 -12.75
N THR A 339 19.66 12.16 -12.95
CA THR A 339 20.35 12.99 -13.96
C THR A 339 21.87 13.05 -13.71
N ASN A 340 22.30 12.95 -12.47
CA ASN A 340 23.72 12.92 -12.09
C ASN A 340 24.28 11.48 -11.96
N GLY A 341 23.56 10.48 -12.44
CA GLY A 341 23.96 9.07 -12.45
C GLY A 341 23.96 8.41 -11.07
N ILE A 342 23.25 8.99 -10.10
CA ILE A 342 23.10 8.43 -8.75
C ILE A 342 21.74 7.71 -8.66
N HIS A 343 21.78 6.41 -8.41
CA HIS A 343 20.64 5.51 -8.40
C HIS A 343 20.39 4.86 -7.04
N PHE A 344 19.13 4.47 -6.77
CA PHE A 344 18.68 3.90 -5.49
C PHE A 344 18.31 2.41 -5.56
N VAL A 345 18.45 1.80 -6.73
CA VAL A 345 18.23 0.36 -6.97
C VAL A 345 19.44 -0.49 -6.63
#